data_a000972529a3f76126f64e24f382ad2b
#
_entry.id   a000972529a3f76126f64e24f382ad2b
#
_cell.length_a   1.000
_cell.length_b   1.000
_cell.length_c   1.000
_cell.angle_alpha   90.00
_cell.angle_beta   90.00
_cell.angle_gamma   90.00
#
_symmetry.space_group_name_H-M   'P 1'
#
loop_
_entity.id
_entity.type
_entity.pdbx_description
1 polymer ?
#
loop_
_entity_poly.entity_id
_entity_poly.type
_entity_poly.pdbx_seq_one_letter_code
_entity_poly.pdbx_strand_id
1 'polypeptide(L)'
;MSSRIVVVDDHLIVLDGLRRLIDAEPGLQVVATCRTAADAIEAVSTKPVDLIVIDLRMPEMDGLDLVRHLRRDRPELACVVLTADISDEELAEAMRNGVSGIVLEEQAPGALVECIRAVIAGRTYVADQGLGAAIDRIREREAERRSIMQKLTPRELEVSRLAAAGLRSREIAARLGIAPGTVKLHLHSVYGKLNITTRVELANISQRLQLGSS
;
A
#
# COMPACT_ATOMS: atom_id res chain seq x y z
N MET A 1 -1.94 15.79 26.58
CA MET A 1 -2.53 14.43 26.48
C MET A 1 -1.47 13.54 25.86
N SER A 2 -1.32 12.30 26.36
CA SER A 2 -0.37 11.35 25.77
C SER A 2 -1.01 10.61 24.60
N SER A 3 -0.27 10.42 23.50
CA SER A 3 -0.69 9.59 22.37
C SER A 3 -0.55 8.11 22.73
N ARG A 4 -1.61 7.35 22.52
CA ARG A 4 -1.73 5.94 22.91
C ARG A 4 -1.34 5.05 21.74
N ILE A 5 -0.33 4.23 21.98
CA ILE A 5 0.33 3.43 20.96
C ILE A 5 0.15 1.95 21.25
N VAL A 6 -0.18 1.17 20.24
CA VAL A 6 -0.11 -0.29 20.26
C VAL A 6 1.13 -0.70 19.48
N VAL A 7 1.87 -1.69 19.98
CA VAL A 7 3.03 -2.26 19.30
C VAL A 7 2.78 -3.74 19.03
N VAL A 8 3.05 -4.18 17.80
CA VAL A 8 2.79 -5.55 17.34
C VAL A 8 4.05 -6.13 16.72
N ASP A 9 4.55 -7.22 17.30
CA ASP A 9 5.74 -7.95 16.86
C ASP A 9 5.72 -9.34 17.52
N ASP A 10 6.08 -10.41 16.82
CA ASP A 10 6.07 -11.76 17.39
C ASP A 10 7.28 -12.04 18.31
N HIS A 11 8.28 -11.13 18.33
CA HIS A 11 9.48 -11.22 19.15
C HIS A 11 9.35 -10.43 20.48
N LEU A 12 9.26 -11.12 21.61
CA LEU A 12 9.12 -10.50 22.94
C LEU A 12 10.22 -9.49 23.28
N ILE A 13 11.45 -9.75 22.87
CA ILE A 13 12.59 -8.85 23.16
C ILE A 13 12.42 -7.53 22.42
N VAL A 14 11.93 -7.57 21.20
CA VAL A 14 11.63 -6.38 20.38
C VAL A 14 10.49 -5.58 21.03
N LEU A 15 9.40 -6.24 21.42
CA LEU A 15 8.28 -5.59 22.12
C LEU A 15 8.71 -4.87 23.39
N ASP A 16 9.52 -5.52 24.24
CA ASP A 16 10.04 -4.90 25.47
C ASP A 16 10.96 -3.71 25.16
N GLY A 17 11.81 -3.84 24.16
CA GLY A 17 12.70 -2.77 23.72
C GLY A 17 11.92 -1.56 23.18
N LEU A 18 10.96 -1.79 22.28
CA LEU A 18 10.12 -0.75 21.69
C LEU A 18 9.24 -0.06 22.75
N ARG A 19 8.66 -0.82 23.67
CA ARG A 19 7.89 -0.27 24.77
C ARG A 19 8.72 0.69 25.60
N ARG A 20 9.92 0.29 26.03
CA ARG A 20 10.81 1.14 26.82
C ARG A 20 11.23 2.40 26.05
N LEU A 21 11.55 2.25 24.77
CA LEU A 21 11.92 3.35 23.90
C LEU A 21 10.77 4.39 23.80
N ILE A 22 9.56 3.92 23.54
CA ILE A 22 8.40 4.79 23.33
C ILE A 22 7.94 5.43 24.65
N ASP A 23 7.85 4.64 25.74
CA ASP A 23 7.40 5.12 27.04
C ASP A 23 8.39 6.09 27.71
N ALA A 24 9.68 6.09 27.29
CA ALA A 24 10.66 7.07 27.73
C ALA A 24 10.41 8.48 27.14
N GLU A 25 9.60 8.58 26.08
CA GLU A 25 9.37 9.82 25.36
C GLU A 25 8.16 10.58 25.93
N PRO A 26 8.34 11.86 26.29
CA PRO A 26 7.23 12.67 26.81
C PRO A 26 6.07 12.76 25.82
N GLY A 27 4.87 12.45 26.30
CA GLY A 27 3.65 12.54 25.53
C GLY A 27 3.36 11.30 24.67
N LEU A 28 4.14 10.22 24.77
CA LEU A 28 3.87 8.93 24.15
C LEU A 28 3.61 7.89 25.23
N GLN A 29 2.76 6.91 24.96
CA GLN A 29 2.43 5.83 25.89
C GLN A 29 2.06 4.55 25.13
N VAL A 30 2.73 3.45 25.43
CA VAL A 30 2.36 2.13 24.92
C VAL A 30 1.22 1.56 25.77
N VAL A 31 0.02 1.45 25.20
CA VAL A 31 -1.18 0.95 25.88
C VAL A 31 -1.38 -0.55 25.73
N ALA A 32 -0.74 -1.17 24.74
CA ALA A 32 -0.65 -2.62 24.57
C ALA A 32 0.57 -3.02 23.74
N THR A 33 1.12 -4.19 24.04
CA THR A 33 2.07 -4.94 23.22
C THR A 33 1.40 -6.25 22.82
N CYS A 34 1.40 -6.58 21.53
CA CYS A 34 0.69 -7.70 20.96
C CYS A 34 1.69 -8.60 20.22
N ARG A 35 1.55 -9.91 20.35
CA ARG A 35 2.40 -10.87 19.67
C ARG A 35 1.79 -11.42 18.38
N THR A 36 0.51 -11.17 18.20
CA THR A 36 -0.25 -11.65 17.04
C THR A 36 -1.13 -10.52 16.49
N ALA A 37 -1.51 -10.66 15.23
CA ALA A 37 -2.46 -9.76 14.61
C ALA A 37 -3.84 -9.81 15.33
N ALA A 38 -4.24 -10.98 15.82
CA ALA A 38 -5.50 -11.16 16.57
C ALA A 38 -5.51 -10.34 17.87
N ASP A 39 -4.42 -10.40 18.65
CA ASP A 39 -4.26 -9.58 19.86
C ASP A 39 -4.31 -8.08 19.55
N ALA A 40 -3.71 -7.68 18.40
CA ALA A 40 -3.70 -6.29 17.97
C ALA A 40 -5.10 -5.79 17.60
N ILE A 41 -5.87 -6.59 16.88
CA ILE A 41 -7.26 -6.29 16.51
C ILE A 41 -8.12 -6.13 17.77
N GLU A 42 -7.98 -7.05 18.73
CA GLU A 42 -8.67 -6.96 20.02
C GLU A 42 -8.26 -5.71 20.81
N ALA A 43 -6.95 -5.41 20.88
CA ALA A 43 -6.45 -4.24 21.58
C ALA A 43 -6.99 -2.93 20.98
N VAL A 44 -7.01 -2.82 19.63
CA VAL A 44 -7.53 -1.65 18.91
C VAL A 44 -9.05 -1.52 19.07
N SER A 45 -9.79 -2.63 19.19
CA SER A 45 -11.24 -2.61 19.36
C SER A 45 -11.67 -2.24 20.78
N THR A 46 -10.89 -2.62 21.79
CA THR A 46 -11.24 -2.49 23.22
C THR A 46 -10.62 -1.29 23.91
N LYS A 47 -9.56 -0.73 23.34
CA LYS A 47 -8.82 0.40 23.92
C LYS A 47 -8.86 1.62 23.00
N PRO A 48 -8.80 2.82 23.55
CA PRO A 48 -8.56 4.01 22.76
C PRO A 48 -7.09 4.02 22.28
N VAL A 49 -6.89 3.92 20.95
CA VAL A 49 -5.58 3.86 20.28
C VAL A 49 -5.50 4.96 19.25
N ASP A 50 -4.39 5.70 19.25
CA ASP A 50 -4.13 6.79 18.31
C ASP A 50 -3.19 6.35 17.17
N LEU A 51 -2.26 5.43 17.47
CA LEU A 51 -1.28 4.92 16.50
C LEU A 51 -0.96 3.45 16.81
N ILE A 52 -0.70 2.68 15.77
CA ILE A 52 -0.19 1.32 15.86
C ILE A 52 1.15 1.20 15.12
N VAL A 53 2.14 0.58 15.77
CA VAL A 53 3.42 0.16 15.19
C VAL A 53 3.34 -1.33 14.90
N ILE A 54 3.62 -1.73 13.67
CA ILE A 54 3.39 -3.09 13.18
C ILE A 54 4.66 -3.62 12.52
N ASP A 55 5.13 -4.79 12.95
CA ASP A 55 6.10 -5.56 12.16
C ASP A 55 5.42 -6.19 10.94
N LEU A 56 6.11 -6.19 9.80
CA LEU A 56 5.61 -6.84 8.58
C LEU A 56 5.66 -8.35 8.66
N ARG A 57 6.69 -8.91 9.30
CA ARG A 57 7.02 -10.33 9.23
C ARG A 57 6.46 -11.12 10.41
N MET A 58 5.16 -11.19 10.51
CA MET A 58 4.51 -11.96 11.59
C MET A 58 3.94 -13.29 11.08
N PRO A 59 3.92 -14.34 11.93
CA PRO A 59 3.24 -15.60 11.63
C PRO A 59 1.72 -15.40 11.43
N GLU A 60 1.09 -16.29 10.66
CA GLU A 60 -0.35 -16.39 10.43
C GLU A 60 -0.96 -15.24 9.61
N MET A 61 -0.74 -14.00 10.00
CA MET A 61 -1.21 -12.81 9.30
C MET A 61 -0.06 -11.80 9.26
N ASP A 62 0.38 -11.44 8.04
CA ASP A 62 1.43 -10.44 7.88
C ASP A 62 0.97 -9.03 8.25
N GLY A 63 1.93 -8.12 8.46
CA GLY A 63 1.64 -6.76 8.90
C GLY A 63 0.79 -5.96 7.91
N LEU A 64 0.92 -6.19 6.59
CA LEU A 64 0.09 -5.51 5.58
C LEU A 64 -1.35 -6.02 5.58
N ASP A 65 -1.55 -7.32 5.82
CA ASP A 65 -2.88 -7.89 6.01
C ASP A 65 -3.56 -7.30 7.24
N LEU A 66 -2.82 -7.15 8.33
CA LEU A 66 -3.31 -6.48 9.54
C LEU A 66 -3.69 -5.02 9.25
N VAL A 67 -2.86 -4.26 8.55
CA VAL A 67 -3.17 -2.88 8.14
C VAL A 67 -4.46 -2.85 7.31
N ARG A 68 -4.61 -3.75 6.33
CA ARG A 68 -5.83 -3.83 5.50
C ARG A 68 -7.08 -4.11 6.34
N HIS A 69 -6.95 -5.01 7.33
CA HIS A 69 -8.04 -5.32 8.25
C HIS A 69 -8.44 -4.09 9.08
N LEU A 70 -7.47 -3.46 9.72
CA LEU A 70 -7.71 -2.30 10.59
C LEU A 70 -8.29 -1.10 9.82
N ARG A 71 -7.89 -0.88 8.58
CA ARG A 71 -8.41 0.22 7.74
C ARG A 71 -9.90 0.13 7.42
N ARG A 72 -10.48 -1.07 7.44
CA ARG A 72 -11.93 -1.26 7.23
C ARG A 72 -12.74 -0.72 8.39
N ASP A 73 -12.26 -0.95 9.62
CA ASP A 73 -13.01 -0.64 10.85
C ASP A 73 -12.55 0.69 11.48
N ARG A 74 -11.30 1.04 11.32
CA ARG A 74 -10.64 2.23 11.90
C ARG A 74 -9.82 2.99 10.84
N PRO A 75 -10.46 3.63 9.85
CA PRO A 75 -9.76 4.33 8.77
C PRO A 75 -8.87 5.49 9.24
N GLU A 76 -9.17 6.06 10.40
CA GLU A 76 -8.42 7.16 11.03
C GLU A 76 -7.18 6.70 11.82
N LEU A 77 -7.06 5.40 12.13
CA LEU A 77 -5.95 4.89 12.93
C LEU A 77 -4.62 5.08 12.20
N ALA A 78 -3.69 5.78 12.81
CA ALA A 78 -2.37 5.95 12.24
C ALA A 78 -1.58 4.64 12.31
N CYS A 79 -1.00 4.21 11.17
CA CYS A 79 -0.22 2.97 11.08
C CYS A 79 1.23 3.31 10.71
N VAL A 80 2.16 2.79 11.50
CA VAL A 80 3.60 2.81 11.26
C VAL A 80 4.07 1.37 11.08
N VAL A 81 4.82 1.12 10.02
CA VAL A 81 5.46 -0.17 9.77
C VAL A 81 6.90 -0.10 10.25
N LEU A 82 7.32 -1.10 11.00
CA LEU A 82 8.70 -1.36 11.41
C LEU A 82 9.10 -2.72 10.86
N THR A 83 10.19 -2.80 10.08
CA THR A 83 10.58 -4.06 9.43
C THR A 83 12.09 -4.10 9.16
N ALA A 84 12.66 -5.31 9.10
CA ALA A 84 14.05 -5.49 8.73
C ALA A 84 14.30 -5.14 7.25
N ASP A 85 13.34 -5.48 6.37
CA ASP A 85 13.41 -5.18 4.94
C ASP A 85 12.00 -4.96 4.36
N ILE A 86 11.92 -4.26 3.23
CA ILE A 86 10.69 -4.06 2.50
C ILE A 86 10.97 -3.97 0.99
N SER A 87 10.28 -4.78 0.22
CA SER A 87 10.35 -4.74 -1.25
C SER A 87 9.57 -3.54 -1.82
N ASP A 88 9.89 -3.14 -3.07
CA ASP A 88 9.15 -2.08 -3.79
C ASP A 88 7.64 -2.41 -3.89
N GLU A 89 7.27 -3.68 -4.00
CA GLU A 89 5.87 -4.13 -4.09
C GLU A 89 5.14 -3.97 -2.76
N GLU A 90 5.75 -4.39 -1.67
CA GLU A 90 5.21 -4.23 -0.31
C GLU A 90 5.14 -2.75 0.09
N LEU A 91 6.15 -1.96 -0.29
CA LEU A 91 6.15 -0.52 -0.09
C LEU A 91 4.97 0.14 -0.81
N ALA A 92 4.74 -0.24 -2.09
CA ALA A 92 3.60 0.24 -2.86
C ALA A 92 2.27 -0.17 -2.21
N GLU A 93 2.19 -1.39 -1.69
CA GLU A 93 1.02 -1.89 -1.00
C GLU A 93 0.77 -1.17 0.34
N ALA A 94 1.81 -0.97 1.15
CA ALA A 94 1.76 -0.20 2.38
C ALA A 94 1.20 1.22 2.13
N MET A 95 1.71 1.89 1.10
CA MET A 95 1.24 3.22 0.72
C MET A 95 -0.22 3.23 0.26
N ARG A 96 -0.65 2.24 -0.55
CA ARG A 96 -2.06 2.11 -0.98
C ARG A 96 -3.01 1.89 0.19
N ASN A 97 -2.56 1.13 1.20
CA ASN A 97 -3.33 0.85 2.41
C ASN A 97 -3.25 1.99 3.45
N GLY A 98 -2.61 3.12 3.11
CA GLY A 98 -2.58 4.32 3.95
C GLY A 98 -1.65 4.19 5.15
N VAL A 99 -0.58 3.38 5.07
CA VAL A 99 0.50 3.41 6.06
C VAL A 99 1.08 4.81 6.11
N SER A 100 1.21 5.37 7.31
CA SER A 100 1.61 6.76 7.52
C SER A 100 3.09 6.90 7.81
N GLY A 101 3.75 5.82 8.25
CA GLY A 101 5.18 5.80 8.54
C GLY A 101 5.83 4.46 8.23
N ILE A 102 7.09 4.48 7.77
CA ILE A 102 7.89 3.28 7.53
C ILE A 102 9.28 3.52 8.09
N VAL A 103 9.75 2.58 8.91
CA VAL A 103 11.06 2.60 9.57
C VAL A 103 11.72 1.25 9.39
N LEU A 104 12.99 1.23 9.00
CA LEU A 104 13.78 0.01 9.01
C LEU A 104 14.30 -0.26 10.43
N GLU A 105 14.32 -1.52 10.88
CA GLU A 105 14.71 -1.91 12.24
C GLU A 105 16.13 -1.46 12.59
N GLU A 106 17.07 -1.52 11.64
CA GLU A 106 18.45 -1.06 11.83
C GLU A 106 18.53 0.44 12.19
N GLN A 107 17.51 1.23 11.86
CA GLN A 107 17.42 2.66 12.13
C GLN A 107 16.50 2.96 13.32
N ALA A 108 15.84 1.93 13.88
CA ALA A 108 14.73 2.06 14.81
C ALA A 108 14.99 2.96 16.03
N PRO A 109 16.11 2.91 16.76
CA PRO A 109 16.18 3.67 18.01
C PRO A 109 15.96 5.17 17.88
N GLY A 110 16.47 5.79 16.81
CA GLY A 110 16.29 7.22 16.57
C GLY A 110 15.07 7.53 15.68
N ALA A 111 14.99 6.83 14.55
CA ALA A 111 14.00 7.11 13.51
C ALA A 111 12.56 6.76 13.92
N LEU A 112 12.35 5.75 14.78
CA LEU A 112 10.99 5.35 15.18
C LEU A 112 10.26 6.44 15.97
N VAL A 113 10.93 7.05 16.94
CA VAL A 113 10.33 8.13 17.74
C VAL A 113 10.01 9.36 16.87
N GLU A 114 10.92 9.72 15.96
CA GLU A 114 10.69 10.80 14.99
C GLU A 114 9.52 10.48 14.07
N CYS A 115 9.45 9.24 13.58
CA CYS A 115 8.36 8.75 12.76
C CYS A 115 7.02 8.84 13.50
N ILE A 116 6.93 8.31 14.72
CA ILE A 116 5.72 8.38 15.55
C ILE A 116 5.26 9.84 15.73
N ARG A 117 6.17 10.74 16.08
CA ARG A 117 5.85 12.17 16.25
C ARG A 117 5.38 12.84 14.96
N ALA A 118 6.03 12.53 13.83
CA ALA A 118 5.63 13.04 12.53
C ALA A 118 4.22 12.55 12.14
N VAL A 119 3.95 11.27 12.34
CA VAL A 119 2.67 10.64 12.01
C VAL A 119 1.54 11.16 12.90
N ILE A 120 1.77 11.33 14.19
CA ILE A 120 0.80 11.96 15.11
C ILE A 120 0.49 13.41 14.70
N ALA A 121 1.48 14.11 14.15
CA ALA A 121 1.28 15.46 13.60
C ALA A 121 0.62 15.48 12.20
N GLY A 122 0.13 14.34 11.71
CA GLY A 122 -0.56 14.20 10.41
C GLY A 122 0.39 14.20 9.19
N ARG A 123 1.69 14.02 9.40
CA ARG A 123 2.68 13.94 8.32
C ARG A 123 3.02 12.48 8.01
N THR A 124 3.32 12.18 6.75
CA THR A 124 3.96 10.91 6.38
C THR A 124 5.44 10.95 6.71
N TYR A 125 6.00 9.82 7.15
CA TYR A 125 7.41 9.68 7.49
C TYR A 125 8.02 8.42 6.87
N VAL A 126 9.20 8.57 6.29
CA VAL A 126 10.00 7.45 5.78
C VAL A 126 11.44 7.70 6.19
N ALA A 127 12.00 6.77 6.95
CA ALA A 127 13.31 6.95 7.58
C ALA A 127 14.49 6.94 6.61
N ASP A 128 14.35 6.35 5.42
CA ASP A 128 15.43 6.14 4.46
C ASP A 128 15.26 6.94 3.17
N GLN A 129 16.34 7.56 2.67
CA GLN A 129 16.32 8.32 1.42
C GLN A 129 16.07 7.42 0.19
N GLY A 130 16.54 6.18 0.21
CA GLY A 130 16.27 5.20 -0.85
C GLY A 130 14.80 4.82 -0.92
N LEU A 131 14.17 4.59 0.24
CA LEU A 131 12.73 4.37 0.36
C LEU A 131 11.93 5.61 -0.07
N GLY A 132 12.39 6.81 0.25
CA GLY A 132 11.78 8.06 -0.20
C GLY A 132 11.72 8.14 -1.73
N ALA A 133 12.81 7.88 -2.41
CA ALA A 133 12.86 7.84 -3.87
C ALA A 133 11.99 6.71 -4.46
N ALA A 134 11.90 5.56 -3.80
CA ALA A 134 11.00 4.47 -4.21
C ALA A 134 9.54 4.89 -4.07
N ILE A 135 9.16 5.54 -2.98
CA ILE A 135 7.81 6.07 -2.77
C ILE A 135 7.43 7.10 -3.85
N ASP A 136 8.33 8.00 -4.20
CA ASP A 136 8.05 8.98 -5.24
C ASP A 136 7.81 8.31 -6.59
N ARG A 137 8.60 7.30 -6.96
CA ARG A 137 8.36 6.47 -8.15
C ARG A 137 7.02 5.74 -8.10
N ILE A 138 6.63 5.21 -6.95
CA ILE A 138 5.34 4.54 -6.75
C ILE A 138 4.19 5.53 -6.90
N ARG A 139 4.28 6.71 -6.26
CA ARG A 139 3.29 7.78 -6.37
C ARG A 139 3.10 8.25 -7.81
N GLU A 140 4.18 8.42 -8.56
CA GLU A 140 4.14 8.78 -9.97
C GLU A 140 3.43 7.70 -10.81
N ARG A 141 3.77 6.42 -10.61
CA ARG A 141 3.11 5.30 -11.30
C ARG A 141 1.61 5.22 -10.97
N GLU A 142 1.24 5.43 -9.72
CA GLU A 142 -0.17 5.41 -9.31
C GLU A 142 -0.97 6.62 -9.81
N ALA A 143 -0.34 7.79 -9.88
CA ALA A 143 -0.93 8.98 -10.49
C ALA A 143 -1.16 8.76 -11.98
N GLU A 144 -0.18 8.18 -12.69
CA GLU A 144 -0.30 7.81 -14.10
C GLU A 144 -1.42 6.76 -14.32
N ARG A 145 -1.45 5.70 -13.47
CA ARG A 145 -2.51 4.69 -13.50
C ARG A 145 -3.90 5.30 -13.35
N ARG A 146 -4.09 6.16 -12.35
CA ARG A 146 -5.37 6.86 -12.12
C ARG A 146 -5.74 7.73 -13.32
N SER A 147 -4.80 8.48 -13.88
CA SER A 147 -5.03 9.30 -15.07
C SER A 147 -5.51 8.46 -16.26
N ILE A 148 -4.89 7.31 -16.51
CA ILE A 148 -5.28 6.39 -17.58
C ILE A 148 -6.68 5.81 -17.32
N MET A 149 -6.96 5.36 -16.09
CA MET A 149 -8.27 4.81 -15.74
C MET A 149 -9.40 5.84 -15.89
N GLN A 150 -9.12 7.12 -15.64
CA GLN A 150 -10.11 8.21 -15.86
C GLN A 150 -10.36 8.53 -17.33
N LYS A 151 -9.35 8.33 -18.20
CA LYS A 151 -9.47 8.58 -19.65
C LYS A 151 -10.23 7.48 -20.39
N LEU A 152 -10.20 6.26 -19.88
CA LEU A 152 -10.80 5.11 -20.53
C LEU A 152 -12.18 4.80 -19.95
N THR A 153 -13.13 4.51 -20.83
CA THR A 153 -14.43 3.96 -20.41
C THR A 153 -14.23 2.53 -19.86
N PRO A 154 -15.16 2.00 -19.05
CA PRO A 154 -15.08 0.62 -18.56
C PRO A 154 -14.87 -0.40 -19.69
N ARG A 155 -15.54 -0.19 -20.84
CA ARG A 155 -15.43 -1.08 -22.01
C ARG A 155 -14.08 -0.98 -22.71
N GLU A 156 -13.53 0.21 -22.83
CA GLU A 156 -12.19 0.43 -23.38
C GLU A 156 -11.12 -0.18 -22.47
N LEU A 157 -11.28 -0.09 -21.15
CA LEU A 157 -10.37 -0.70 -20.19
C LEU A 157 -10.39 -2.23 -20.29
N GLU A 158 -11.58 -2.83 -20.41
CA GLU A 158 -11.75 -4.28 -20.57
C GLU A 158 -11.10 -4.78 -21.87
N VAL A 159 -11.36 -4.09 -23.00
CA VAL A 159 -10.71 -4.38 -24.28
C VAL A 159 -9.19 -4.23 -24.20
N SER A 160 -8.70 -3.19 -23.53
CA SER A 160 -7.27 -2.93 -23.34
C SER A 160 -6.58 -4.05 -22.56
N ARG A 161 -7.19 -4.51 -21.46
CA ARG A 161 -6.67 -5.63 -20.65
C ARG A 161 -6.50 -6.91 -21.48
N LEU A 162 -7.54 -7.30 -22.22
CA LEU A 162 -7.51 -8.49 -23.06
C LEU A 162 -6.52 -8.35 -24.23
N ALA A 163 -6.43 -7.15 -24.79
CA ALA A 163 -5.46 -6.87 -25.83
C ALA A 163 -4.02 -6.93 -25.29
N ALA A 164 -3.74 -6.34 -24.16
CA ALA A 164 -2.43 -6.39 -23.50
C ALA A 164 -2.02 -7.84 -23.13
N ALA A 165 -2.99 -8.67 -22.74
CA ALA A 165 -2.80 -10.11 -22.52
C ALA A 165 -2.53 -10.93 -23.80
N GLY A 166 -2.45 -10.30 -24.97
CA GLY A 166 -2.09 -10.96 -26.23
C GLY A 166 -3.26 -11.47 -27.06
N LEU A 167 -4.52 -11.39 -26.60
CA LEU A 167 -5.68 -11.92 -27.33
C LEU A 167 -5.93 -11.16 -28.64
N ARG A 168 -6.17 -11.87 -29.72
CA ARG A 168 -6.52 -11.26 -31.02
C ARG A 168 -7.93 -10.65 -30.98
N SER A 169 -8.21 -9.68 -31.86
CA SER A 169 -9.51 -8.99 -31.89
C SER A 169 -10.71 -9.94 -32.04
N ARG A 170 -10.56 -11.08 -32.69
CA ARG A 170 -11.63 -12.09 -32.80
C ARG A 170 -11.87 -12.80 -31.46
N GLU A 171 -10.82 -13.10 -30.72
CA GLU A 171 -10.89 -13.76 -29.40
C GLU A 171 -11.48 -12.81 -28.36
N ILE A 172 -11.06 -11.53 -28.39
CA ILE A 172 -11.65 -10.48 -27.54
C ILE A 172 -13.14 -10.32 -27.85
N ALA A 173 -13.50 -10.26 -29.13
CA ALA A 173 -14.89 -10.15 -29.59
C ALA A 173 -15.76 -11.31 -29.08
N ALA A 174 -15.27 -12.54 -29.22
CA ALA A 174 -15.97 -13.73 -28.71
C ALA A 174 -16.14 -13.68 -27.18
N ARG A 175 -15.08 -13.29 -26.44
CA ARG A 175 -15.10 -13.22 -24.97
C ARG A 175 -16.03 -12.13 -24.44
N LEU A 176 -16.16 -11.02 -25.16
CA LEU A 176 -16.94 -9.86 -24.76
C LEU A 176 -18.35 -9.80 -25.37
N GLY A 177 -18.72 -10.75 -26.22
CA GLY A 177 -20.02 -10.79 -26.88
C GLY A 177 -20.26 -9.63 -27.86
N ILE A 178 -19.22 -9.16 -28.57
CA ILE A 178 -19.30 -8.02 -29.53
C ILE A 178 -18.70 -8.38 -30.87
N ALA A 179 -18.92 -7.56 -31.89
CA ALA A 179 -18.34 -7.77 -33.21
C ALA A 179 -16.81 -7.47 -33.21
N PRO A 180 -15.98 -8.18 -34.00
CA PRO A 180 -14.55 -7.90 -34.11
C PRO A 180 -14.24 -6.47 -34.61
N GLY A 181 -15.12 -5.90 -35.41
CA GLY A 181 -15.03 -4.49 -35.85
C GLY A 181 -15.16 -3.51 -34.66
N THR A 182 -16.04 -3.81 -33.72
CA THR A 182 -16.25 -2.98 -32.51
C THR A 182 -15.01 -3.01 -31.61
N VAL A 183 -14.33 -4.17 -31.50
CA VAL A 183 -13.04 -4.27 -30.78
C VAL A 183 -11.99 -3.35 -31.39
N LYS A 184 -11.90 -3.31 -32.75
CA LYS A 184 -10.96 -2.41 -33.44
C LYS A 184 -11.27 -0.95 -33.19
N LEU A 185 -12.55 -0.57 -33.16
CA LEU A 185 -12.97 0.81 -32.83
C LEU A 185 -12.58 1.18 -31.38
N HIS A 186 -12.82 0.30 -30.41
CA HIS A 186 -12.37 0.53 -29.04
C HIS A 186 -10.86 0.68 -28.94
N LEU A 187 -10.08 -0.19 -29.59
CA LEU A 187 -8.61 -0.09 -29.60
C LEU A 187 -8.13 1.20 -30.26
N HIS A 188 -8.76 1.63 -31.35
CA HIS A 188 -8.43 2.90 -31.99
C HIS A 188 -8.68 4.09 -31.06
N SER A 189 -9.82 4.10 -30.37
CA SER A 189 -10.13 5.12 -29.34
C SER A 189 -9.13 5.10 -28.20
N VAL A 190 -8.79 3.92 -27.67
CA VAL A 190 -7.78 3.74 -26.63
C VAL A 190 -6.43 4.31 -27.06
N TYR A 191 -5.98 3.98 -28.27
CA TYR A 191 -4.70 4.47 -28.80
C TYR A 191 -4.67 6.00 -28.87
N GLY A 192 -5.75 6.61 -29.36
CA GLY A 192 -5.87 8.07 -29.36
C GLY A 192 -5.86 8.69 -27.95
N LYS A 193 -6.61 8.11 -27.00
CA LYS A 193 -6.69 8.61 -25.62
C LYS A 193 -5.39 8.48 -24.84
N LEU A 194 -4.61 7.43 -25.11
CA LEU A 194 -3.32 7.16 -24.46
C LEU A 194 -2.13 7.73 -25.25
N ASN A 195 -2.38 8.33 -26.42
CA ASN A 195 -1.35 8.84 -27.34
C ASN A 195 -0.29 7.77 -27.67
N ILE A 196 -0.75 6.58 -28.05
CA ILE A 196 0.07 5.44 -28.49
C ILE A 196 -0.38 5.00 -29.88
N THR A 197 0.48 4.26 -30.57
CA THR A 197 0.21 3.83 -31.96
C THR A 197 0.21 2.32 -32.13
N THR A 198 0.78 1.60 -31.16
CA THR A 198 0.99 0.17 -31.29
C THR A 198 0.40 -0.61 -30.12
N ARG A 199 0.09 -1.88 -30.40
CA ARG A 199 -0.35 -2.82 -29.37
C ARG A 199 0.76 -3.14 -28.37
N VAL A 200 2.02 -3.09 -28.80
CA VAL A 200 3.17 -3.32 -27.94
C VAL A 200 3.28 -2.22 -26.88
N GLU A 201 3.08 -0.96 -27.29
CA GLU A 201 3.03 0.16 -26.34
C GLU A 201 1.89 -0.01 -25.31
N LEU A 202 0.70 -0.46 -25.77
CA LEU A 202 -0.40 -0.77 -24.87
C LEU A 202 -0.04 -1.88 -23.86
N ALA A 203 0.62 -2.94 -24.33
CA ALA A 203 1.07 -4.03 -23.47
C ALA A 203 2.10 -3.56 -22.44
N ASN A 204 3.08 -2.75 -22.86
CA ASN A 204 4.09 -2.17 -21.98
C ASN A 204 3.47 -1.27 -20.89
N ILE A 205 2.52 -0.40 -21.26
CA ILE A 205 1.79 0.44 -20.30
C ILE A 205 0.99 -0.45 -19.33
N SER A 206 0.29 -1.45 -19.85
CA SER A 206 -0.53 -2.34 -19.05
C SER A 206 0.28 -3.14 -18.03
N GLN A 207 1.46 -3.63 -18.43
CA GLN A 207 2.39 -4.34 -17.57
C GLN A 207 2.99 -3.41 -16.52
N ARG A 208 3.53 -2.25 -16.93
CA ARG A 208 4.16 -1.27 -16.04
C ARG A 208 3.20 -0.75 -14.96
N LEU A 209 1.92 -0.56 -15.30
CA LEU A 209 0.90 -0.01 -14.42
C LEU A 209 -0.02 -1.07 -13.82
N GLN A 210 0.24 -2.33 -14.04
CA GLN A 210 -0.56 -3.45 -13.55
C GLN A 210 -2.07 -3.27 -13.80
N LEU A 211 -2.45 -2.82 -14.98
CA LEU A 211 -3.85 -2.56 -15.33
C LEU A 211 -4.72 -3.83 -15.40
N GLY A 212 -4.11 -5.01 -15.25
CA GLY A 212 -4.77 -6.32 -15.28
C GLY A 212 -5.08 -6.92 -13.92
N SER A 213 -4.51 -6.40 -12.83
CA SER A 213 -4.67 -6.95 -11.48
C SER A 213 -5.90 -6.31 -10.80
N SER A 214 -6.93 -7.10 -10.61
CA SER A 214 -8.07 -6.87 -9.70
C SER A 214 -8.49 -8.21 -9.17
#